data_1709d6cc64c2a847fd2f04f32c1c3843
#
_entry.id   1709d6cc64c2a847fd2f04f32c1c3843
#
_cell.length_a   1.000
_cell.length_b   1.000
_cell.length_c   1.000
_cell.angle_alpha   90.00
_cell.angle_beta   90.00
_cell.angle_gamma   90.00
#
_symmetry.space_group_name_H-M   'P 1'
#
loop_
_entity.id
_entity.type
_entity.pdbx_description
1 polymer ?
#
loop_
_entity_poly.entity_id
_entity_poly.type
_entity_poly.pdbx_seq_one_letter_code
_entity_poly.pdbx_strand_id
1 'polypeptide(L)'
;MKEPQDEPYHYAVVRRAIELIDSEAGRHMSLEEIAADLGMSTAHFQRVFSRWVGVSPKRYQQYLTLDEARRLLADRHTVFETALATGLSGTSRLHDLFIRWEAMTPGEFARGGAGLSIAWGWFESPFGPALAMGTERGLCGLAFAAEVGPEAAMADLRGRWPRASFQEDPDAIRPWVEAAFTARGDTRLHLIGSQFNIKVWEALLAVPTGHVTTYSDLARAAGRPRAVRATGTAVGRNPISWLIPCHRALRKGGQLGGYHWGLPVKRAMLAWEAARAEKGPATT
;
A
#
# COMPACT_ATOMS: atom_id res chain seq x y z
N MET A 1 31.51 8.92 1.20
CA MET A 1 31.91 7.53 0.93
C MET A 1 31.76 6.82 2.27
N LYS A 2 30.69 6.06 2.50
CA LYS A 2 30.44 5.31 3.76
C LYS A 2 30.89 3.87 3.53
N GLU A 3 31.62 3.34 4.49
CA GLU A 3 32.33 2.07 4.41
C GLU A 3 31.38 0.86 4.30
N PRO A 4 31.79 -0.23 3.58
CA PRO A 4 31.01 -1.46 3.42
C PRO A 4 30.86 -2.30 4.68
N GLN A 5 31.53 -1.94 5.80
CA GLN A 5 31.55 -2.71 7.05
C GLN A 5 30.30 -2.56 7.92
N ASP A 6 29.44 -1.56 7.68
CA ASP A 6 28.21 -1.33 8.46
C ASP A 6 26.99 -2.16 7.99
N GLU A 7 27.02 -2.74 6.81
CA GLU A 7 25.88 -3.48 6.26
C GLU A 7 25.52 -4.79 7.01
N PRO A 8 26.50 -5.67 7.37
CA PRO A 8 26.18 -6.89 8.13
C PRO A 8 25.64 -6.58 9.54
N TYR A 9 26.19 -5.54 10.19
CA TYR A 9 25.74 -5.10 11.51
C TYR A 9 24.30 -4.55 11.45
N HIS A 10 24.01 -3.66 10.51
CA HIS A 10 22.67 -3.11 10.35
C HIS A 10 21.64 -4.19 10.00
N TYR A 11 21.99 -5.16 9.16
CA TYR A 11 21.14 -6.30 8.87
C TYR A 11 20.81 -7.11 10.11
N ALA A 12 21.81 -7.43 10.93
CA ALA A 12 21.61 -8.20 12.17
C ALA A 12 20.69 -7.46 13.15
N VAL A 13 20.88 -6.15 13.31
CA VAL A 13 20.03 -5.29 14.14
C VAL A 13 18.60 -5.26 13.63
N VAL A 14 18.39 -5.05 12.35
CA VAL A 14 17.05 -4.98 11.76
C VAL A 14 16.34 -6.33 11.83
N ARG A 15 17.06 -7.43 11.59
CA ARG A 15 16.51 -8.78 11.75
C ARG A 15 16.03 -9.02 13.18
N ARG A 16 16.86 -8.70 14.17
CA ARG A 16 16.51 -8.84 15.59
C ARG A 16 15.34 -7.95 15.97
N ALA A 17 15.29 -6.71 15.44
CA ALA A 17 14.16 -5.81 15.64
C ALA A 17 12.85 -6.39 15.09
N ILE A 18 12.88 -6.97 13.87
CA ILE A 18 11.71 -7.61 13.26
C ILE A 18 11.28 -8.84 14.08
N GLU A 19 12.22 -9.70 14.47
CA GLU A 19 11.95 -10.86 15.30
C GLU A 19 11.31 -10.46 16.64
N LEU A 20 11.83 -9.39 17.26
CA LEU A 20 11.28 -8.84 18.50
C LEU A 20 9.86 -8.29 18.30
N ILE A 21 9.65 -7.44 17.30
CA ILE A 21 8.35 -6.83 17.02
C ILE A 21 7.30 -7.89 16.60
N ASP A 22 7.70 -8.93 15.88
CA ASP A 22 6.82 -10.03 15.47
C ASP A 22 6.45 -10.96 16.65
N SER A 23 7.18 -10.91 17.75
CA SER A 23 6.86 -11.66 18.97
C SER A 23 5.61 -11.10 19.66
N GLU A 24 4.93 -11.93 20.43
CA GLU A 24 3.72 -11.52 21.16
C GLU A 24 4.02 -10.39 22.16
N ALA A 25 5.15 -10.45 22.86
CA ALA A 25 5.61 -9.40 23.77
C ALA A 25 5.98 -8.10 23.04
N GLY A 26 6.70 -8.20 21.92
CA GLY A 26 7.21 -7.05 21.17
C GLY A 26 6.16 -6.26 20.42
N ARG A 27 4.98 -6.84 20.15
CA ARG A 27 3.84 -6.12 19.53
C ARG A 27 3.32 -4.97 20.39
N HIS A 28 3.51 -5.03 21.72
CA HIS A 28 3.04 -4.04 22.67
C HIS A 28 4.15 -3.10 23.17
N MET A 29 5.40 -3.38 22.81
CA MET A 29 6.54 -2.55 23.20
C MET A 29 6.50 -1.18 22.53
N SER A 30 6.88 -0.14 23.25
CA SER A 30 7.13 1.18 22.71
C SER A 30 8.40 1.18 21.84
N LEU A 31 8.56 2.21 21.03
CA LEU A 31 9.75 2.37 20.20
C LEU A 31 11.03 2.50 21.06
N GLU A 32 10.91 3.14 22.22
CA GLU A 32 11.94 3.32 23.22
C GLU A 32 12.40 1.99 23.84
N GLU A 33 11.44 1.14 24.19
CA GLU A 33 11.71 -0.20 24.76
C GLU A 33 12.39 -1.11 23.72
N ILE A 34 11.93 -1.10 22.48
CA ILE A 34 12.57 -1.86 21.38
C ILE A 34 14.00 -1.37 21.15
N ALA A 35 14.20 -0.06 21.09
CA ALA A 35 15.53 0.51 20.90
C ALA A 35 16.47 0.16 22.06
N ALA A 36 15.97 0.19 23.29
CA ALA A 36 16.74 -0.17 24.49
C ALA A 36 17.15 -1.66 24.47
N ASP A 37 16.24 -2.59 24.11
CA ASP A 37 16.54 -4.02 23.96
C ASP A 37 17.64 -4.29 22.92
N LEU A 38 17.67 -3.45 21.86
CA LEU A 38 18.69 -3.52 20.82
C LEU A 38 19.99 -2.77 21.17
N GLY A 39 20.08 -2.16 22.37
CA GLY A 39 21.24 -1.37 22.80
C GLY A 39 21.44 -0.10 21.98
N MET A 40 20.38 0.50 21.46
CA MET A 40 20.43 1.67 20.57
C MET A 40 19.65 2.84 21.12
N SER A 41 20.03 4.07 20.72
CA SER A 41 19.13 5.21 20.91
C SER A 41 17.94 5.10 19.95
N THR A 42 16.76 5.55 20.38
CA THR A 42 15.51 5.55 19.59
C THR A 42 15.70 6.18 18.21
N ALA A 43 16.38 7.33 18.15
CA ALA A 43 16.63 8.04 16.89
C ALA A 43 17.58 7.26 15.95
N HIS A 44 18.57 6.56 16.48
CA HIS A 44 19.47 5.72 15.68
C HIS A 44 18.73 4.48 15.17
N PHE A 45 18.01 3.77 16.04
CA PHE A 45 17.19 2.64 15.68
C PHE A 45 16.17 2.99 14.57
N GLN A 46 15.44 4.10 14.73
CA GLN A 46 14.47 4.54 13.74
C GLN A 46 15.10 4.79 12.37
N ARG A 47 16.28 5.43 12.31
CA ARG A 47 16.99 5.66 11.04
C ARG A 47 17.46 4.38 10.40
N VAL A 48 18.10 3.46 11.15
CA VAL A 48 18.59 2.19 10.65
C VAL A 48 17.44 1.33 10.16
N PHE A 49 16.40 1.17 10.96
CA PHE A 49 15.21 0.39 10.60
C PHE A 49 14.51 0.94 9.35
N SER A 50 14.23 2.25 9.32
CA SER A 50 13.54 2.88 8.18
C SER A 50 14.35 2.79 6.89
N ARG A 51 15.68 2.89 6.99
CA ARG A 51 16.56 2.74 5.82
C ARG A 51 16.54 1.32 5.24
N TRP A 52 16.45 0.30 6.10
CA TRP A 52 16.48 -1.10 5.70
C TRP A 52 15.10 -1.67 5.36
N VAL A 53 14.08 -1.31 6.12
CA VAL A 53 12.72 -1.84 5.97
C VAL A 53 11.87 -1.00 5.02
N GLY A 54 12.29 0.25 4.76
CA GLY A 54 11.56 1.20 3.93
C GLY A 54 10.41 1.92 4.66
N VAL A 55 10.10 1.52 5.90
CA VAL A 55 9.07 2.15 6.73
C VAL A 55 9.56 2.31 8.16
N SER A 56 8.97 3.24 8.92
CA SER A 56 9.36 3.41 10.34
C SER A 56 8.95 2.21 11.18
N PRO A 57 9.67 1.91 12.29
CA PRO A 57 9.30 0.81 13.21
C PRO A 57 7.87 0.91 13.70
N LYS A 58 7.41 2.12 14.06
CA LYS A 58 6.02 2.37 14.49
C LYS A 58 5.01 2.03 13.41
N ARG A 59 5.32 2.35 12.16
CA ARG A 59 4.47 2.02 11.01
C ARG A 59 4.42 0.52 10.76
N TYR A 60 5.55 -0.16 10.95
CA TYR A 60 5.63 -1.62 10.89
C TYR A 60 4.75 -2.28 11.95
N GLN A 61 4.82 -1.82 13.21
CA GLN A 61 3.93 -2.32 14.28
C GLN A 61 2.44 -2.09 13.97
N GLN A 62 2.09 -0.91 13.41
CA GLN A 62 0.71 -0.62 13.01
C GLN A 62 0.19 -1.60 11.95
N TYR A 63 1.04 -2.08 11.05
CA TYR A 63 0.65 -3.11 10.07
C TYR A 63 0.32 -4.44 10.72
N LEU A 64 1.16 -4.87 11.66
CA LEU A 64 0.93 -6.12 12.40
C LEU A 64 -0.39 -6.06 13.17
N THR A 65 -0.61 -4.96 13.88
CA THR A 65 -1.84 -4.70 14.62
C THR A 65 -3.08 -4.70 13.72
N LEU A 66 -2.99 -4.07 12.55
CA LEU A 66 -4.09 -4.01 11.58
C LEU A 66 -4.40 -5.38 10.99
N ASP A 67 -3.39 -6.18 10.65
CA ASP A 67 -3.58 -7.51 10.06
C ASP A 67 -4.25 -8.46 11.06
N GLU A 68 -3.83 -8.42 12.32
CA GLU A 68 -4.47 -9.18 13.40
C GLU A 68 -5.90 -8.71 13.65
N ALA A 69 -6.12 -7.39 13.66
CA ALA A 69 -7.46 -6.83 13.82
C ALA A 69 -8.41 -7.24 12.69
N ARG A 70 -7.93 -7.28 11.44
CA ARG A 70 -8.72 -7.76 10.29
C ARG A 70 -9.11 -9.21 10.46
N ARG A 71 -8.17 -10.07 10.88
CA ARG A 71 -8.42 -11.49 11.13
C ARG A 71 -9.50 -11.68 12.19
N LEU A 72 -9.37 -11.01 13.34
CA LEU A 72 -10.34 -11.09 14.43
C LEU A 72 -11.74 -10.60 14.00
N LEU A 73 -11.83 -9.50 13.27
CA LEU A 73 -13.09 -8.98 12.77
C LEU A 73 -13.73 -9.90 11.71
N ALA A 74 -12.92 -10.53 10.85
CA ALA A 74 -13.39 -11.54 9.89
C ALA A 74 -13.92 -12.78 10.60
N ASP A 75 -13.31 -13.17 11.73
CA ASP A 75 -13.73 -14.27 12.61
C ASP A 75 -14.89 -13.88 13.56
N ARG A 76 -15.57 -12.76 13.27
CA ARG A 76 -16.76 -12.25 13.98
C ARG A 76 -16.54 -11.77 15.42
N HIS A 77 -15.31 -11.44 15.80
CA HIS A 77 -15.05 -10.72 17.05
C HIS A 77 -15.65 -9.30 17.00
N THR A 78 -16.09 -8.80 18.14
CA THR A 78 -16.57 -7.42 18.22
C THR A 78 -15.42 -6.41 18.07
N VAL A 79 -15.76 -5.16 17.72
CA VAL A 79 -14.77 -4.08 17.62
C VAL A 79 -14.03 -3.87 18.94
N PHE A 80 -14.73 -4.04 20.07
CA PHE A 80 -14.14 -3.91 21.41
C PHE A 80 -13.16 -5.05 21.72
N GLU A 81 -13.58 -6.31 21.51
CA GLU A 81 -12.73 -7.49 21.70
C GLU A 81 -11.49 -7.42 20.79
N THR A 82 -11.67 -7.00 19.55
CA THR A 82 -10.56 -6.82 18.61
C THR A 82 -9.57 -5.77 19.08
N ALA A 83 -10.04 -4.61 19.56
CA ALA A 83 -9.17 -3.58 20.10
C ALA A 83 -8.36 -4.08 21.30
N LEU A 84 -9.01 -4.81 22.21
CA LEU A 84 -8.36 -5.38 23.39
C LEU A 84 -7.33 -6.46 23.01
N ALA A 85 -7.69 -7.40 22.13
CA ALA A 85 -6.82 -8.50 21.70
C ALA A 85 -5.60 -8.01 20.91
N THR A 86 -5.71 -6.90 20.20
CA THR A 86 -4.60 -6.27 19.46
C THR A 86 -3.79 -5.28 20.31
N GLY A 87 -4.05 -5.19 21.63
CA GLY A 87 -3.30 -4.33 22.55
C GLY A 87 -3.50 -2.84 22.36
N LEU A 88 -4.57 -2.44 21.66
CA LEU A 88 -4.93 -1.04 21.50
C LEU A 88 -5.66 -0.53 22.76
N SER A 89 -5.38 0.71 23.16
CA SER A 89 -5.94 1.32 24.36
C SER A 89 -7.45 1.58 24.30
N GLY A 90 -8.09 1.24 23.18
CA GLY A 90 -9.53 1.34 23.00
C GLY A 90 -9.97 1.31 21.54
N THR A 91 -11.29 1.27 21.34
CA THR A 91 -11.92 1.20 20.01
C THR A 91 -11.58 2.40 19.13
N SER A 92 -11.38 3.59 19.71
CA SER A 92 -10.98 4.80 18.95
C SER A 92 -9.65 4.60 18.24
N ARG A 93 -8.66 3.93 18.89
CA ARG A 93 -7.36 3.65 18.27
C ARG A 93 -7.47 2.63 17.14
N LEU A 94 -8.35 1.65 17.27
CA LEU A 94 -8.65 0.71 16.21
C LEU A 94 -9.35 1.41 15.04
N HIS A 95 -10.28 2.31 15.30
CA HIS A 95 -10.89 3.15 14.27
C HIS A 95 -9.86 4.01 13.53
N ASP A 96 -8.99 4.71 14.24
CA ASP A 96 -7.92 5.53 13.63
C ASP A 96 -7.00 4.69 12.73
N LEU A 97 -6.69 3.46 13.17
CA LEU A 97 -5.85 2.54 12.41
C LEU A 97 -6.52 2.11 11.11
N PHE A 98 -7.80 1.71 11.16
CA PHE A 98 -8.56 1.33 9.97
C PHE A 98 -8.79 2.51 9.03
N ILE A 99 -9.17 3.68 9.54
CA ILE A 99 -9.37 4.89 8.73
C ILE A 99 -8.08 5.27 7.99
N ARG A 100 -6.94 5.17 8.63
CA ARG A 100 -5.65 5.50 8.02
C ARG A 100 -5.25 4.52 6.91
N TRP A 101 -5.60 3.23 7.03
CA TRP A 101 -5.08 2.16 6.17
C TRP A 101 -6.12 1.54 5.24
N GLU A 102 -7.40 1.60 5.61
CA GLU A 102 -8.48 0.92 4.90
C GLU A 102 -9.52 1.85 4.28
N ALA A 103 -9.48 3.15 4.55
CA ALA A 103 -10.56 4.09 4.25
C ALA A 103 -11.91 3.74 4.89
N MET A 104 -11.92 2.84 5.84
CA MET A 104 -13.13 2.38 6.50
C MET A 104 -12.87 2.11 7.96
N THR A 105 -13.95 2.03 8.73
CA THR A 105 -13.89 1.61 10.12
C THR A 105 -13.78 0.09 10.23
N PRO A 106 -13.29 -0.44 11.38
CA PRO A 106 -13.27 -1.87 11.64
C PRO A 106 -14.64 -2.53 11.48
N GLY A 107 -15.70 -1.84 11.87
CA GLY A 107 -17.07 -2.34 11.72
C GLY A 107 -17.53 -2.40 10.25
N GLU A 108 -17.15 -1.43 9.43
CA GLU A 108 -17.40 -1.46 7.97
C GLU A 108 -16.67 -2.61 7.30
N PHE A 109 -15.40 -2.84 7.67
CA PHE A 109 -14.61 -3.96 7.17
C PHE A 109 -15.25 -5.31 7.51
N ALA A 110 -15.59 -5.54 8.79
CA ALA A 110 -16.22 -6.78 9.24
C ALA A 110 -17.56 -7.06 8.54
N ARG A 111 -18.25 -6.00 8.09
CA ARG A 111 -19.49 -6.10 7.33
C ARG A 111 -19.29 -6.08 5.81
N GLY A 112 -18.05 -6.19 5.30
CA GLY A 112 -17.74 -6.17 3.87
C GLY A 112 -18.09 -4.87 3.17
N GLY A 113 -17.93 -3.73 3.87
CA GLY A 113 -18.26 -2.40 3.38
C GLY A 113 -19.72 -2.00 3.56
N ALA A 114 -20.52 -2.77 4.31
CA ALA A 114 -21.93 -2.40 4.57
C ALA A 114 -22.01 -1.04 5.28
N GLY A 115 -22.81 -0.15 4.71
CA GLY A 115 -22.95 1.24 5.16
C GLY A 115 -21.90 2.21 4.61
N LEU A 116 -20.95 1.71 3.80
CA LEU A 116 -19.99 2.54 3.09
C LEU A 116 -20.63 3.06 1.80
N SER A 117 -20.57 4.35 1.55
CA SER A 117 -20.93 4.98 0.29
C SER A 117 -19.65 5.23 -0.52
N ILE A 118 -19.62 4.68 -1.73
CA ILE A 118 -18.49 4.83 -2.65
C ILE A 118 -18.98 5.60 -3.88
N ALA A 119 -18.47 6.81 -4.06
CA ALA A 119 -18.61 7.55 -5.29
C ALA A 119 -17.73 6.95 -6.37
N TRP A 120 -18.23 6.89 -7.60
CA TRP A 120 -17.44 6.42 -8.73
C TRP A 120 -17.71 7.25 -10.00
N GLY A 121 -16.76 7.22 -10.91
CA GLY A 121 -16.89 7.88 -12.19
C GLY A 121 -15.83 7.42 -13.19
N TRP A 122 -16.13 7.67 -14.47
CA TRP A 122 -15.20 7.48 -15.57
C TRP A 122 -14.48 8.79 -15.89
N PHE A 123 -13.19 8.68 -16.15
CA PHE A 123 -12.32 9.82 -16.45
C PHE A 123 -11.43 9.50 -17.64
N GLU A 124 -11.18 10.50 -18.45
CA GLU A 124 -10.13 10.41 -19.47
C GLU A 124 -8.75 10.46 -18.77
N SER A 125 -7.84 9.61 -19.21
CA SER A 125 -6.48 9.57 -18.71
C SER A 125 -5.47 9.43 -19.83
N PRO A 126 -4.18 9.71 -19.60
CA PRO A 126 -3.13 9.46 -20.60
C PRO A 126 -3.03 8.01 -21.06
N PHE A 127 -3.71 7.09 -20.36
CA PHE A 127 -3.65 5.64 -20.59
C PHE A 127 -5.01 5.06 -21.02
N GLY A 128 -5.92 5.92 -21.53
CA GLY A 128 -7.29 5.56 -21.91
C GLY A 128 -8.29 5.75 -20.76
N PRO A 129 -9.53 5.27 -20.93
CA PRO A 129 -10.58 5.43 -19.94
C PRO A 129 -10.20 4.82 -18.60
N ALA A 130 -10.33 5.62 -17.53
CA ALA A 130 -10.03 5.23 -16.16
C ALA A 130 -11.29 5.26 -15.30
N LEU A 131 -11.56 4.16 -14.59
CA LEU A 131 -12.58 4.09 -13.56
C LEU A 131 -11.94 4.46 -12.23
N ALA A 132 -12.46 5.49 -11.58
CA ALA A 132 -12.08 5.85 -10.24
C ALA A 132 -13.21 5.59 -9.25
N MET A 133 -12.84 5.16 -8.03
CA MET A 133 -13.74 4.98 -6.89
C MET A 133 -13.15 5.67 -5.66
N GLY A 134 -13.99 6.31 -4.88
CA GLY A 134 -13.56 7.02 -3.68
C GLY A 134 -14.65 7.13 -2.64
N THR A 135 -14.24 7.34 -1.40
CA THR A 135 -15.10 7.70 -0.28
C THR A 135 -14.85 9.16 0.07
N GLU A 136 -15.57 9.72 1.03
CA GLU A 136 -15.25 11.04 1.61
C GLU A 136 -13.80 11.18 2.12
N ARG A 137 -13.10 10.05 2.30
CA ARG A 137 -11.73 9.97 2.84
C ARG A 137 -10.65 9.93 1.76
N GLY A 138 -11.02 9.68 0.48
CA GLY A 138 -10.08 9.64 -0.65
C GLY A 138 -10.33 8.48 -1.61
N LEU A 139 -9.43 8.31 -2.60
CA LEU A 139 -9.52 7.26 -3.59
C LEU A 139 -9.27 5.87 -2.97
N CYS A 140 -10.18 4.94 -3.24
CA CYS A 140 -10.08 3.54 -2.85
C CYS A 140 -9.95 2.58 -4.04
N GLY A 141 -10.15 3.07 -5.28
CA GLY A 141 -9.97 2.31 -6.50
C GLY A 141 -9.56 3.19 -7.68
N LEU A 142 -8.66 2.68 -8.52
CA LEU A 142 -8.32 3.27 -9.82
C LEU A 142 -7.94 2.15 -10.80
N ALA A 143 -8.72 1.99 -11.85
CA ALA A 143 -8.63 0.94 -12.85
C ALA A 143 -8.58 1.53 -14.26
N PHE A 144 -8.05 0.78 -15.23
CA PHE A 144 -7.98 1.19 -16.63
C PHE A 144 -8.75 0.19 -17.50
N ALA A 145 -9.63 0.69 -18.35
CA ALA A 145 -10.57 -0.13 -19.10
C ALA A 145 -10.16 -0.38 -20.57
N ALA A 146 -9.10 0.26 -21.04
CA ALA A 146 -8.71 0.20 -22.47
C ALA A 146 -8.55 -1.23 -23.02
N GLU A 147 -8.06 -2.16 -22.18
CA GLU A 147 -7.79 -3.55 -22.61
C GLU A 147 -8.81 -4.56 -22.04
N VAL A 148 -9.30 -4.30 -20.83
CA VAL A 148 -10.18 -5.27 -20.15
C VAL A 148 -11.66 -4.98 -20.35
N GLY A 149 -11.99 -3.79 -20.82
CA GLY A 149 -13.35 -3.29 -20.96
C GLY A 149 -13.94 -2.68 -19.67
N PRO A 150 -14.95 -1.83 -19.80
CA PRO A 150 -15.54 -1.10 -18.69
C PRO A 150 -16.26 -2.01 -17.69
N GLU A 151 -16.94 -3.06 -18.18
CA GLU A 151 -17.68 -3.99 -17.31
C GLU A 151 -16.75 -4.78 -16.41
N ALA A 152 -15.61 -5.28 -16.94
CA ALA A 152 -14.63 -6.01 -16.14
C ALA A 152 -13.93 -5.13 -15.12
N ALA A 153 -13.58 -3.89 -15.48
CA ALA A 153 -12.99 -2.92 -14.57
C ALA A 153 -13.95 -2.57 -13.42
N MET A 154 -15.23 -2.36 -13.73
CA MET A 154 -16.27 -2.09 -12.73
C MET A 154 -16.48 -3.29 -11.81
N ALA A 155 -16.59 -4.51 -12.36
CA ALA A 155 -16.81 -5.73 -11.60
C ALA A 155 -15.64 -6.00 -10.64
N ASP A 156 -14.38 -5.80 -11.08
CA ASP A 156 -13.20 -5.99 -10.25
C ASP A 156 -13.20 -5.04 -9.04
N LEU A 157 -13.39 -3.75 -9.27
CA LEU A 157 -13.36 -2.77 -8.18
C LEU A 157 -14.56 -2.94 -7.22
N ARG A 158 -15.77 -3.17 -7.73
CA ARG A 158 -16.96 -3.41 -6.89
C ARG A 158 -16.83 -4.69 -6.06
N GLY A 159 -16.21 -5.73 -6.60
CA GLY A 159 -15.98 -6.99 -5.91
C GLY A 159 -15.15 -6.88 -4.64
N ARG A 160 -14.41 -5.79 -4.47
CA ARG A 160 -13.62 -5.52 -3.25
C ARG A 160 -14.48 -5.09 -2.06
N TRP A 161 -15.67 -4.52 -2.33
CA TRP A 161 -16.60 -3.97 -1.35
C TRP A 161 -18.03 -4.49 -1.58
N PRO A 162 -18.25 -5.80 -1.42
CA PRO A 162 -19.48 -6.45 -1.92
C PRO A 162 -20.77 -5.97 -1.26
N ARG A 163 -20.69 -5.27 -0.12
CA ARG A 163 -21.84 -4.73 0.64
C ARG A 163 -21.87 -3.22 0.71
N ALA A 164 -20.97 -2.52 0.03
CA ALA A 164 -21.01 -1.07 -0.08
C ALA A 164 -22.12 -0.62 -1.04
N SER A 165 -22.61 0.60 -0.84
CA SER A 165 -23.42 1.29 -1.85
C SER A 165 -22.51 2.02 -2.82
N PHE A 166 -22.85 1.97 -4.11
CA PHE A 166 -22.08 2.60 -5.17
C PHE A 166 -22.95 3.64 -5.87
N GLN A 167 -22.50 4.88 -5.88
CA GLN A 167 -23.19 5.99 -6.52
C GLN A 167 -22.31 6.56 -7.62
N GLU A 168 -22.87 6.78 -8.79
CA GLU A 168 -22.20 7.52 -9.85
C GLU A 168 -22.18 9.00 -9.47
N ASP A 169 -21.01 9.49 -9.11
CA ASP A 169 -20.77 10.88 -8.73
C ASP A 169 -19.30 11.22 -9.03
N PRO A 170 -18.96 11.47 -10.31
CA PRO A 170 -17.59 11.78 -10.69
C PRO A 170 -17.10 13.09 -10.06
N ASP A 171 -17.98 14.05 -9.78
CA ASP A 171 -17.58 15.35 -9.27
C ASP A 171 -17.09 15.27 -7.83
N ALA A 172 -17.64 14.37 -7.04
CA ALA A 172 -17.18 14.14 -5.67
C ALA A 172 -15.72 13.66 -5.57
N ILE A 173 -15.23 12.97 -6.60
CA ILE A 173 -13.86 12.39 -6.63
C ILE A 173 -12.92 13.04 -7.63
N ARG A 174 -13.45 13.92 -8.51
CA ARG A 174 -12.68 14.61 -9.56
C ARG A 174 -11.40 15.28 -9.08
N PRO A 175 -11.37 16.04 -7.97
CA PRO A 175 -10.15 16.71 -7.53
C PRO A 175 -9.00 15.73 -7.25
N TRP A 176 -9.31 14.57 -6.69
CA TRP A 176 -8.29 13.54 -6.41
C TRP A 176 -7.80 12.84 -7.68
N VAL A 177 -8.69 12.61 -8.64
CA VAL A 177 -8.32 12.00 -9.93
C VAL A 177 -7.46 12.95 -10.76
N GLU A 178 -7.81 14.23 -10.82
CA GLU A 178 -7.01 15.24 -11.50
C GLU A 178 -5.63 15.39 -10.87
N ALA A 179 -5.54 15.44 -9.54
CA ALA A 179 -4.28 15.45 -8.82
C ALA A 179 -3.41 14.21 -9.13
N ALA A 180 -4.03 13.03 -9.27
CA ALA A 180 -3.34 11.79 -9.60
C ALA A 180 -2.61 11.80 -10.95
N PHE A 181 -3.15 12.51 -11.95
CA PHE A 181 -2.58 12.56 -13.31
C PHE A 181 -1.75 13.83 -13.58
N THR A 182 -1.99 14.90 -12.85
CA THR A 182 -1.27 16.17 -13.04
C THR A 182 -0.06 16.36 -12.17
N ALA A 183 0.11 15.49 -11.13
CA ALA A 183 1.10 15.64 -10.06
C ALA A 183 1.01 16.99 -9.32
N ARG A 184 -0.16 17.64 -9.34
CA ARG A 184 -0.46 18.89 -8.65
C ARG A 184 -1.56 18.62 -7.62
N GLY A 185 -1.30 18.95 -6.36
CA GLY A 185 -2.24 18.73 -5.24
C GLY A 185 -1.97 17.44 -4.48
N ASP A 186 -2.71 17.23 -3.41
CA ASP A 186 -2.61 16.05 -2.55
C ASP A 186 -3.66 15.02 -2.94
N THR A 187 -3.21 13.83 -3.33
CA THR A 187 -4.08 12.67 -3.51
C THR A 187 -4.01 11.79 -2.26
N ARG A 188 -5.12 11.67 -1.56
CA ARG A 188 -5.22 10.74 -0.42
C ARG A 188 -5.46 9.33 -0.94
N LEU A 189 -4.56 8.39 -0.58
CA LEU A 189 -4.68 6.98 -0.92
C LEU A 189 -5.16 6.19 0.29
N HIS A 190 -6.10 5.31 0.04
CA HIS A 190 -6.58 4.36 1.03
C HIS A 190 -6.26 2.95 0.56
N LEU A 191 -5.29 2.32 1.23
CA LEU A 191 -4.78 1.00 0.86
C LEU A 191 -5.52 -0.10 1.59
N ILE A 192 -6.13 -1.00 0.83
CA ILE A 192 -6.81 -2.19 1.33
C ILE A 192 -6.01 -3.42 0.91
N GLY A 193 -5.55 -4.19 1.87
CA GLY A 193 -4.80 -5.40 1.56
C GLY A 193 -4.31 -6.11 2.81
N SER A 194 -3.86 -7.36 2.66
CA SER A 194 -3.15 -8.06 3.73
C SER A 194 -1.84 -7.30 4.07
N GLN A 195 -1.32 -7.52 5.27
CA GLN A 195 -0.03 -6.97 5.71
C GLN A 195 1.07 -7.11 4.65
N PHE A 196 1.14 -8.28 4.02
CA PHE A 196 2.12 -8.53 2.98
C PHE A 196 1.86 -7.68 1.72
N ASN A 197 0.60 -7.56 1.29
CA ASN A 197 0.23 -6.73 0.16
C ASN A 197 0.63 -5.26 0.39
N ILE A 198 0.34 -4.74 1.58
CA ILE A 198 0.68 -3.36 1.94
C ILE A 198 2.19 -3.14 1.90
N LYS A 199 3.00 -4.05 2.46
CA LYS A 199 4.47 -3.98 2.38
C LYS A 199 4.97 -3.97 0.93
N VAL A 200 4.36 -4.77 0.06
CA VAL A 200 4.70 -4.79 -1.37
C VAL A 200 4.30 -3.48 -2.05
N TRP A 201 3.12 -2.93 -1.73
CA TRP A 201 2.67 -1.66 -2.31
C TRP A 201 3.48 -0.46 -1.83
N GLU A 202 3.94 -0.47 -0.59
CA GLU A 202 4.87 0.55 -0.09
C GLU A 202 6.26 0.44 -0.72
N ALA A 203 6.74 -0.77 -0.94
CA ALA A 203 7.97 -0.98 -1.70
C ALA A 203 7.83 -0.45 -3.13
N LEU A 204 6.64 -0.57 -3.75
CA LEU A 204 6.35 0.06 -5.05
C LEU A 204 6.38 1.58 -4.97
N LEU A 205 5.74 2.18 -3.95
CA LEU A 205 5.73 3.64 -3.75
C LEU A 205 7.13 4.23 -3.54
N ALA A 206 8.07 3.42 -3.04
CA ALA A 206 9.47 3.82 -2.88
C ALA A 206 10.28 3.80 -4.19
N VAL A 207 9.76 3.21 -5.27
CA VAL A 207 10.41 3.22 -6.59
C VAL A 207 10.18 4.57 -7.25
N PRO A 208 11.22 5.36 -7.58
CA PRO A 208 11.05 6.68 -8.17
C PRO A 208 10.40 6.63 -9.57
N THR A 209 9.75 7.72 -9.96
CA THR A 209 9.21 7.90 -11.32
C THR A 209 10.32 7.74 -12.37
N GLY A 210 10.02 7.04 -13.45
CA GLY A 210 10.99 6.73 -14.51
C GLY A 210 11.95 5.58 -14.18
N HIS A 211 11.87 5.00 -12.98
CA HIS A 211 12.66 3.84 -12.58
C HIS A 211 11.80 2.58 -12.55
N VAL A 212 12.45 1.44 -12.67
CA VAL A 212 11.82 0.13 -12.59
C VAL A 212 12.45 -0.72 -11.49
N THR A 213 11.71 -1.72 -11.04
CA THR A 213 12.16 -2.68 -10.04
C THR A 213 11.80 -4.09 -10.45
N THR A 214 12.35 -5.11 -9.79
CA THR A 214 11.95 -6.49 -10.04
C THR A 214 11.05 -7.03 -8.93
N TYR A 215 10.25 -8.05 -9.25
CA TYR A 215 9.47 -8.77 -8.22
C TYR A 215 10.36 -9.34 -7.10
N SER A 216 11.62 -9.68 -7.43
CA SER A 216 12.59 -10.17 -6.44
C SER A 216 13.07 -9.06 -5.51
N ASP A 217 13.28 -7.85 -6.04
CA ASP A 217 13.68 -6.68 -5.24
C ASP A 217 12.53 -6.22 -4.34
N LEU A 218 11.30 -6.20 -4.87
CA LEU A 218 10.10 -5.92 -4.08
C LEU A 218 9.91 -6.95 -2.96
N ALA A 219 10.12 -8.26 -3.25
CA ALA A 219 10.04 -9.31 -2.23
C ALA A 219 11.08 -9.09 -1.12
N ARG A 220 12.28 -8.66 -1.48
CA ARG A 220 13.36 -8.32 -0.54
C ARG A 220 12.99 -7.07 0.27
N ALA A 221 12.53 -6.02 -0.38
CA ALA A 221 12.08 -4.79 0.27
C ALA A 221 10.90 -5.01 1.21
N ALA A 222 9.98 -5.93 0.86
CA ALA A 222 8.87 -6.35 1.71
C ALA A 222 9.28 -7.31 2.84
N GLY A 223 10.59 -7.56 3.06
CA GLY A 223 11.10 -8.44 4.11
C GLY A 223 10.87 -9.93 3.87
N ARG A 224 10.51 -10.36 2.65
CA ARG A 224 10.21 -11.75 2.29
C ARG A 224 10.91 -12.18 1.00
N PRO A 225 12.27 -12.24 0.94
CA PRO A 225 13.04 -12.44 -0.29
C PRO A 225 12.70 -13.73 -1.04
N ARG A 226 12.18 -14.76 -0.35
CA ARG A 226 11.76 -16.02 -0.97
C ARG A 226 10.32 -16.01 -1.49
N ALA A 227 9.53 -14.98 -1.18
CA ALA A 227 8.10 -14.89 -1.51
C ALA A 227 7.81 -14.21 -2.87
N VAL A 228 8.66 -14.41 -3.88
CA VAL A 228 8.58 -13.70 -5.18
C VAL A 228 7.23 -13.92 -5.89
N ARG A 229 6.67 -15.14 -5.85
CA ARG A 229 5.35 -15.43 -6.44
C ARG A 229 4.23 -14.69 -5.70
N ALA A 230 4.24 -14.72 -4.36
CA ALA A 230 3.28 -13.99 -3.55
C ALA A 230 3.40 -12.47 -3.75
N THR A 231 4.62 -11.95 -3.93
CA THR A 231 4.86 -10.55 -4.30
C THR A 231 4.22 -10.23 -5.65
N GLY A 232 4.36 -11.07 -6.66
CA GLY A 232 3.68 -10.90 -7.94
C GLY A 232 2.15 -10.86 -7.80
N THR A 233 1.59 -11.73 -6.96
CA THR A 233 0.15 -11.71 -6.64
C THR A 233 -0.26 -10.42 -5.93
N ALA A 234 0.52 -9.93 -4.96
CA ALA A 234 0.27 -8.68 -4.25
C ALA A 234 0.32 -7.46 -5.19
N VAL A 235 1.30 -7.43 -6.11
CA VAL A 235 1.40 -6.40 -7.15
C VAL A 235 0.16 -6.41 -8.06
N GLY A 236 -0.32 -7.60 -8.46
CA GLY A 236 -1.53 -7.75 -9.27
C GLY A 236 -2.83 -7.40 -8.53
N ARG A 237 -2.84 -7.44 -7.20
CA ARG A 237 -3.98 -7.06 -6.34
C ARG A 237 -4.02 -5.58 -5.98
N ASN A 238 -3.13 -4.76 -6.53
CA ASN A 238 -3.14 -3.33 -6.30
C ASN A 238 -4.51 -2.70 -6.65
N PRO A 239 -5.21 -2.06 -5.69
CA PRO A 239 -6.52 -1.47 -5.96
C PRO A 239 -6.45 -0.12 -6.65
N ILE A 240 -5.34 0.62 -6.52
CA ILE A 240 -5.20 1.99 -6.98
C ILE A 240 -4.04 2.06 -7.95
N SER A 241 -4.27 1.52 -9.14
CA SER A 241 -3.27 1.47 -10.22
C SER A 241 -2.81 2.88 -10.60
N TRP A 242 -1.59 3.01 -11.12
CA TRP A 242 -0.89 4.26 -11.39
C TRP A 242 -0.36 4.93 -10.12
N LEU A 243 -1.20 5.30 -9.16
CA LEU A 243 -0.78 5.95 -7.91
C LEU A 243 0.09 5.02 -7.04
N ILE A 244 -0.26 3.74 -6.98
CA ILE A 244 0.66 2.69 -6.53
C ILE A 244 1.29 2.09 -7.79
N PRO A 245 2.56 2.36 -8.08
CA PRO A 245 3.13 2.14 -9.41
C PRO A 245 3.48 0.67 -9.69
N CYS A 246 2.46 -0.19 -9.71
CA CYS A 246 2.63 -1.61 -10.01
C CYS A 246 3.15 -1.88 -11.43
N HIS A 247 3.00 -0.92 -12.35
CA HIS A 247 3.59 -0.96 -13.68
C HIS A 247 5.13 -0.94 -13.67
N ARG A 248 5.78 -0.41 -12.62
CA ARG A 248 7.25 -0.38 -12.48
C ARG A 248 7.86 -1.75 -12.12
N ALA A 249 7.03 -2.74 -11.75
CA ALA A 249 7.51 -4.08 -11.42
C ALA A 249 7.74 -4.93 -12.69
N LEU A 250 8.98 -5.42 -12.87
CA LEU A 250 9.41 -6.24 -13.99
C LEU A 250 9.87 -7.64 -13.53
N ARG A 251 10.01 -8.58 -14.45
CA ARG A 251 10.73 -9.85 -14.20
C ARG A 251 12.22 -9.59 -14.07
N LYS A 252 12.94 -10.49 -13.40
CA LYS A 252 14.40 -10.39 -13.18
C LYS A 252 15.20 -10.23 -14.49
N GLY A 253 14.71 -10.78 -15.60
CA GLY A 253 15.32 -10.65 -16.94
C GLY A 253 14.87 -9.39 -17.70
N GLY A 254 14.22 -8.40 -17.06
CA GLY A 254 13.77 -7.16 -17.70
C GLY A 254 12.46 -7.27 -18.49
N GLN A 255 11.87 -8.47 -18.61
CA GLN A 255 10.58 -8.63 -19.29
C GLN A 255 9.47 -8.00 -18.44
N LEU A 256 8.44 -7.45 -19.09
CA LEU A 256 7.35 -6.71 -18.45
C LEU A 256 6.58 -7.53 -17.39
N GLY A 257 6.51 -8.86 -17.54
CA GLY A 257 5.60 -9.68 -16.73
C GLY A 257 4.15 -9.38 -17.06
N GLY A 258 3.22 -9.87 -16.20
CA GLY A 258 1.80 -9.54 -16.34
C GLY A 258 1.48 -8.11 -15.87
N TYR A 259 0.31 -7.64 -16.25
CA TYR A 259 -0.31 -6.43 -15.72
C TYR A 259 -1.83 -6.60 -15.67
N HIS A 260 -2.45 -6.24 -14.55
CA HIS A 260 -3.87 -6.50 -14.31
C HIS A 260 -4.77 -5.85 -15.35
N TRP A 261 -4.42 -4.65 -15.79
CA TRP A 261 -5.16 -3.84 -16.76
C TRP A 261 -4.62 -3.94 -18.20
N GLY A 262 -3.84 -4.98 -18.51
CA GLY A 262 -3.28 -5.21 -19.84
C GLY A 262 -1.86 -4.69 -20.03
N LEU A 263 -1.08 -5.42 -20.80
CA LEU A 263 0.32 -5.06 -21.08
C LEU A 263 0.48 -3.77 -21.89
N PRO A 264 -0.40 -3.41 -22.85
CA PRO A 264 -0.33 -2.13 -23.55
C PRO A 264 -0.39 -0.94 -22.60
N VAL A 265 -1.30 -0.96 -21.61
CA VAL A 265 -1.42 0.09 -20.58
C VAL A 265 -0.12 0.19 -19.76
N LYS A 266 0.46 -0.94 -19.35
CA LYS A 266 1.75 -0.94 -18.63
C LYS A 266 2.87 -0.31 -19.44
N ARG A 267 2.97 -0.63 -20.72
CA ARG A 267 3.97 -0.06 -21.64
C ARG A 267 3.80 1.46 -21.77
N ALA A 268 2.56 1.91 -21.95
CA ALA A 268 2.23 3.33 -22.04
C ALA A 268 2.64 4.09 -20.78
N MET A 269 2.37 3.54 -19.59
CA MET A 269 2.77 4.14 -18.33
C MET A 269 4.29 4.26 -18.19
N LEU A 270 5.02 3.20 -18.49
CA LEU A 270 6.49 3.21 -18.44
C LEU A 270 7.10 4.20 -19.44
N ALA A 271 6.60 4.24 -20.68
CA ALA A 271 7.06 5.18 -21.69
C ALA A 271 6.76 6.63 -21.29
N TRP A 272 5.57 6.88 -20.72
CA TRP A 272 5.16 8.21 -20.26
C TRP A 272 6.04 8.72 -19.11
N GLU A 273 6.40 7.85 -18.16
CA GLU A 273 7.31 8.19 -17.08
C GLU A 273 8.74 8.44 -17.57
N ALA A 274 9.26 7.60 -18.47
CA ALA A 274 10.59 7.74 -19.04
C ALA A 274 10.73 9.10 -19.77
N ALA A 275 9.76 9.46 -20.61
CA ALA A 275 9.77 10.72 -21.35
C ALA A 275 9.72 11.97 -20.43
N ARG A 276 9.19 11.85 -19.22
CA ARG A 276 9.16 12.94 -18.24
C ARG A 276 10.41 12.99 -17.37
N ALA A 277 10.99 11.85 -17.06
CA ALA A 277 12.26 11.77 -16.34
C ALA A 277 13.40 12.39 -17.17
N GLU A 278 13.39 12.21 -18.49
CA GLU A 278 14.39 12.80 -19.40
C GLU A 278 14.28 14.33 -19.51
N LYS A 279 13.08 14.90 -19.31
CA LYS A 279 12.87 16.36 -19.42
C LYS A 279 13.31 17.15 -18.19
N GLY A 280 13.71 16.48 -17.08
CA GLY A 280 14.03 17.12 -15.81
C GLY A 280 12.80 17.77 -15.13
N PRO A 281 12.89 18.22 -13.87
CA PRO A 281 11.88 19.04 -13.26
C PRO A 281 11.76 20.33 -14.09
N ALA A 282 10.54 20.67 -14.55
CA ALA A 282 10.28 21.94 -15.23
C ALA A 282 10.77 23.06 -14.31
N THR A 283 11.84 23.74 -14.73
CA THR A 283 12.34 24.95 -14.08
C THR A 283 11.24 25.99 -14.18
N THR A 284 10.56 26.25 -13.10
CA THR A 284 9.67 27.42 -12.91
C THR A 284 10.35 28.40 -12.00
#